data_37341ce116b37ef6f9479da778c622e7
#
_entry.id   37341ce116b37ef6f9479da778c622e7
#
_cell.length_a   1.000
_cell.length_b   1.000
_cell.length_c   1.000
_cell.angle_alpha   90.00
_cell.angle_beta   90.00
_cell.angle_gamma   90.00
#
_symmetry.space_group_name_H-M   'P 1'
#
loop_
_entity.id
_entity.type
_entity.pdbx_description
1 polymer ?
#
loop_
_entity_poly.entity_id
_entity_poly.type
_entity_poly.pdbx_seq_one_letter_code
_entity_poly.pdbx_strand_id
1 'polypeptide(L)'
;MPDAPGLELIRGEIESKHPGAILDSGFEQGRASLSIDPAHVLGVLGWLRDAPGQGYRFLSSLHAADYLPAQPRFAVHYELLNRDRVERIRVKALLADPATGPAESSAGPVTAGDPPPPAVAKASSGVVPPTAPPAEEALPEIDSCSELFPTAEFQEREAFDFFGIVFRGHPDLRRILLPDDYVGWPQRRDFPVGGEPVTFTYNERAYG
;
A
#
# COMPACT_ATOMS: atom_id res chain seq x y z
N MET A 1 3.32 -2.52 22.62
CA MET A 1 2.57 -3.23 21.58
C MET A 1 1.51 -4.04 22.25
N PRO A 2 0.29 -4.14 21.72
CA PRO A 2 -0.62 -5.13 22.25
C PRO A 2 0.09 -6.48 22.09
N ASP A 3 0.02 -7.29 23.14
CA ASP A 3 0.45 -8.69 23.07
C ASP A 3 -0.51 -9.51 22.21
N ALA A 4 -0.22 -10.77 21.98
CA ALA A 4 -1.09 -11.61 21.14
C ALA A 4 -2.53 -11.70 21.70
N PRO A 5 -2.76 -11.89 23.02
CA PRO A 5 -4.10 -11.82 23.60
C PRO A 5 -4.77 -10.47 23.44
N GLY A 6 -4.04 -9.36 23.57
CA GLY A 6 -4.57 -8.01 23.36
C GLY A 6 -4.99 -7.76 21.92
N LEU A 7 -4.26 -8.31 20.93
CA LEU A 7 -4.62 -8.24 19.53
C LEU A 7 -5.94 -8.99 19.25
N GLU A 8 -6.12 -10.17 19.85
CA GLU A 8 -7.37 -10.94 19.68
C GLU A 8 -8.58 -10.23 20.27
N LEU A 9 -8.41 -9.53 21.41
CA LEU A 9 -9.47 -8.67 21.97
C LEU A 9 -9.82 -7.53 21.03
N ILE A 10 -8.82 -6.82 20.51
CA ILE A 10 -9.00 -5.73 19.52
C ILE A 10 -9.74 -6.25 18.29
N ARG A 11 -9.32 -7.41 17.78
CA ARG A 11 -9.98 -8.07 16.65
C ARG A 11 -11.46 -8.33 16.94
N GLY A 12 -11.77 -8.97 18.08
CA GLY A 12 -13.14 -9.29 18.46
C GLY A 12 -14.03 -8.06 18.61
N GLU A 13 -13.51 -6.97 19.15
CA GLU A 13 -14.24 -5.72 19.29
C GLU A 13 -14.50 -5.05 17.92
N ILE A 14 -13.50 -5.05 17.03
CA ILE A 14 -13.67 -4.52 15.67
C ILE A 14 -14.71 -5.36 14.92
N GLU A 15 -14.60 -6.68 14.95
CA GLU A 15 -15.53 -7.58 14.26
C GLU A 15 -16.98 -7.43 14.76
N SER A 16 -17.17 -7.15 16.06
CA SER A 16 -18.48 -6.86 16.63
C SER A 16 -19.11 -5.57 16.09
N LYS A 17 -18.30 -4.56 15.76
CA LYS A 17 -18.77 -3.24 15.27
C LYS A 17 -18.78 -3.11 13.76
N HIS A 18 -17.88 -3.80 13.11
CA HIS A 18 -17.67 -3.81 11.66
C HIS A 18 -17.58 -5.26 11.19
N PRO A 19 -18.68 -6.00 11.11
CA PRO A 19 -18.69 -7.41 10.72
C PRO A 19 -18.07 -7.59 9.33
N GLY A 20 -17.14 -8.55 9.20
CA GLY A 20 -16.42 -8.81 7.97
C GLY A 20 -15.27 -7.84 7.64
N ALA A 21 -14.98 -6.90 8.54
CA ALA A 21 -13.87 -5.96 8.31
C ALA A 21 -12.50 -6.62 8.44
N ILE A 22 -12.34 -7.62 9.30
CA ILE A 22 -11.08 -8.29 9.54
C ILE A 22 -10.95 -9.53 8.67
N LEU A 23 -9.96 -9.54 7.79
CA LEU A 23 -9.63 -10.68 6.94
C LEU A 23 -8.65 -11.63 7.64
N ASP A 24 -7.69 -11.08 8.38
CA ASP A 24 -6.67 -11.83 9.09
C ASP A 24 -6.06 -11.02 10.23
N SER A 25 -5.48 -11.69 11.21
CA SER A 25 -4.73 -11.07 12.31
C SER A 25 -3.45 -11.85 12.59
N GLY A 26 -2.35 -11.15 12.79
CA GLY A 26 -1.06 -11.77 13.03
C GLY A 26 -0.27 -11.06 14.13
N PHE A 27 0.43 -11.85 14.92
CA PHE A 27 1.40 -11.35 15.89
C PHE A 27 2.75 -12.01 15.64
N GLU A 28 3.58 -11.34 14.85
CA GLU A 28 4.87 -11.85 14.43
C GLU A 28 6.01 -10.92 14.83
N GLN A 29 7.11 -11.48 15.34
CA GLN A 29 8.31 -10.73 15.74
C GLN A 29 7.99 -9.54 16.67
N GLY A 30 7.02 -9.72 17.58
CA GLY A 30 6.57 -8.66 18.48
C GLY A 30 5.74 -7.56 17.83
N ARG A 31 5.20 -7.77 16.62
CA ARG A 31 4.36 -6.80 15.91
C ARG A 31 2.95 -7.31 15.75
N ALA A 32 2.00 -6.52 16.22
CA ALA A 32 0.59 -6.77 15.99
C ALA A 32 0.17 -6.24 14.62
N SER A 33 -0.49 -7.06 13.82
CA SER A 33 -1.00 -6.69 12.49
C SER A 33 -2.43 -7.17 12.29
N LEU A 34 -3.24 -6.34 11.64
CA LEU A 34 -4.60 -6.64 11.21
C LEU A 34 -4.68 -6.47 9.69
N SER A 35 -5.08 -7.51 8.97
CA SER A 35 -5.43 -7.42 7.56
C SER A 35 -6.91 -7.17 7.45
N ILE A 36 -7.30 -6.13 6.72
CA ILE A 36 -8.69 -5.66 6.64
C ILE A 36 -9.19 -5.56 5.20
N ASP A 37 -10.50 -5.64 5.06
CA ASP A 37 -11.18 -5.26 3.83
C ASP A 37 -11.09 -3.73 3.64
N PRO A 38 -10.63 -3.24 2.47
CA PRO A 38 -10.49 -1.81 2.21
C PRO A 38 -11.79 -1.01 2.35
N ALA A 39 -12.96 -1.63 2.16
CA ALA A 39 -14.24 -0.97 2.35
C ALA A 39 -14.50 -0.53 3.81
N HIS A 40 -13.79 -1.11 4.75
CA HIS A 40 -13.95 -0.82 6.19
C HIS A 40 -12.80 0.04 6.76
N VAL A 41 -11.88 0.54 5.93
CA VAL A 41 -10.66 1.21 6.40
C VAL A 41 -10.95 2.37 7.33
N LEU A 42 -11.86 3.29 6.97
CA LEU A 42 -12.19 4.45 7.81
C LEU A 42 -12.85 4.06 9.13
N GLY A 43 -13.73 3.05 9.10
CA GLY A 43 -14.37 2.55 10.31
C GLY A 43 -13.37 1.94 11.28
N VAL A 44 -12.46 1.10 10.81
CA VAL A 44 -11.43 0.44 11.63
C VAL A 44 -10.42 1.45 12.17
N LEU A 45 -9.90 2.34 11.32
CA LEU A 45 -8.94 3.37 11.72
C LEU A 45 -9.56 4.37 12.71
N GLY A 46 -10.79 4.81 12.46
CA GLY A 46 -11.53 5.69 13.36
C GLY A 46 -11.79 5.03 14.72
N TRP A 47 -12.17 3.76 14.73
CA TRP A 47 -12.35 3.02 15.97
C TRP A 47 -11.03 2.87 16.75
N LEU A 48 -9.94 2.48 16.12
CA LEU A 48 -8.62 2.39 16.77
C LEU A 48 -8.16 3.74 17.35
N ARG A 49 -8.49 4.85 16.69
CA ARG A 49 -8.15 6.19 17.14
C ARG A 49 -8.96 6.63 18.38
N ASP A 50 -10.28 6.43 18.33
CA ASP A 50 -11.22 7.11 19.22
C ASP A 50 -11.87 6.21 20.28
N ALA A 51 -11.86 4.88 20.10
CA ALA A 51 -12.49 3.98 21.05
C ALA A 51 -11.82 4.05 22.45
N PRO A 52 -12.63 3.99 23.52
CA PRO A 52 -12.10 3.96 24.89
C PRO A 52 -11.11 2.82 25.08
N GLY A 53 -9.93 3.12 25.59
CA GLY A 53 -8.87 2.13 25.80
C GLY A 53 -7.99 1.84 24.58
N GLN A 54 -8.35 2.28 23.36
CA GLN A 54 -7.52 2.10 22.18
C GLN A 54 -6.53 3.25 21.99
N GLY A 55 -6.99 4.43 21.60
CA GLY A 55 -6.17 5.66 21.60
C GLY A 55 -4.98 5.65 20.64
N TYR A 56 -5.06 4.95 19.50
CA TYR A 56 -4.04 4.96 18.45
C TYR A 56 -4.16 6.23 17.60
N ARG A 57 -3.85 7.38 18.21
CA ARG A 57 -4.09 8.72 17.64
C ARG A 57 -3.00 9.23 16.73
N PHE A 58 -1.95 8.48 16.52
CA PHE A 58 -0.84 8.91 15.70
C PHE A 58 -0.56 7.91 14.58
N LEU A 59 -0.70 8.36 13.34
CA LEU A 59 -0.25 7.64 12.16
C LEU A 59 1.23 7.95 11.95
N SER A 60 2.09 7.00 12.28
CA SER A 60 3.54 7.16 12.16
C SER A 60 4.05 6.95 10.75
N SER A 61 3.38 6.10 9.98
CA SER A 61 3.68 5.85 8.57
C SER A 61 2.47 5.29 7.84
N LEU A 62 2.28 5.72 6.60
CA LEU A 62 1.44 5.08 5.61
C LEU A 62 2.32 4.76 4.41
N HIS A 63 2.25 3.55 3.90
CA HIS A 63 3.00 3.14 2.72
C HIS A 63 2.25 2.05 1.96
N ALA A 64 2.51 1.96 0.66
CA ALA A 64 1.95 0.92 -0.19
C ALA A 64 2.95 -0.22 -0.42
N ALA A 65 2.43 -1.36 -0.87
CA ALA A 65 3.22 -2.50 -1.31
C ALA A 65 2.54 -3.19 -2.49
N ASP A 66 3.34 -3.68 -3.43
CA ASP A 66 2.91 -4.56 -4.53
C ASP A 66 3.40 -5.99 -4.25
N TYR A 67 2.47 -6.92 -4.14
CA TYR A 67 2.72 -8.33 -3.83
C TYR A 67 2.70 -9.24 -5.06
N LEU A 68 2.68 -8.67 -6.30
CA LEU A 68 2.71 -9.49 -7.52
C LEU A 68 3.76 -10.63 -7.37
N PRO A 69 3.44 -11.90 -7.68
CA PRO A 69 2.22 -12.40 -8.31
C PRO A 69 1.08 -12.77 -7.34
N ALA A 70 1.21 -12.51 -6.04
CA ALA A 70 0.18 -12.83 -5.06
C ALA A 70 -1.09 -11.96 -5.26
N GLN A 71 -2.23 -12.50 -4.84
CA GLN A 71 -3.51 -11.82 -4.81
C GLN A 71 -4.09 -11.84 -3.38
N PRO A 72 -4.67 -10.74 -2.91
CA PRO A 72 -4.76 -9.40 -3.52
C PRO A 72 -3.38 -8.78 -3.77
N ARG A 73 -3.23 -8.11 -4.94
CA ARG A 73 -1.93 -7.62 -5.41
C ARG A 73 -1.37 -6.49 -4.57
N PHE A 74 -2.21 -5.50 -4.25
CA PHE A 74 -1.73 -4.31 -3.55
C PHE A 74 -2.15 -4.31 -2.08
N ALA A 75 -1.41 -3.59 -1.27
CA ALA A 75 -1.81 -3.27 0.08
C ALA A 75 -1.39 -1.86 0.47
N VAL A 76 -2.21 -1.22 1.31
CA VAL A 76 -1.86 -0.02 2.03
C VAL A 76 -1.66 -0.37 3.49
N HIS A 77 -0.50 -0.04 4.03
CA HIS A 77 -0.13 -0.28 5.41
C HIS A 77 -0.24 1.02 6.21
N TYR A 78 -0.93 0.96 7.34
CA TYR A 78 -1.08 2.05 8.29
C TYR A 78 -0.37 1.65 9.59
N GLU A 79 0.70 2.33 9.94
CA GLU A 79 1.44 2.11 11.18
C GLU A 79 0.93 3.09 12.24
N LEU A 80 0.05 2.61 13.10
CA LEU A 80 -0.56 3.41 14.15
C LEU A 80 0.19 3.29 15.46
N LEU A 81 0.27 4.39 16.20
CA LEU A 81 0.93 4.47 17.49
C LEU A 81 -0.01 5.05 18.56
N ASN A 82 -0.13 4.32 19.67
CA ASN A 82 -0.62 4.85 20.93
C ASN A 82 0.59 5.39 21.72
N ARG A 83 0.66 6.71 21.90
CA ARG A 83 1.79 7.36 22.57
C ARG A 83 1.80 7.15 24.08
N ASP A 84 0.63 7.01 24.71
CA ASP A 84 0.50 6.89 26.15
C ASP A 84 0.99 5.51 26.63
N ARG A 85 0.70 4.46 25.85
CA ARG A 85 1.14 3.09 26.14
C ARG A 85 2.41 2.68 25.39
N VAL A 86 2.91 3.54 24.49
CA VAL A 86 4.04 3.24 23.58
C VAL A 86 3.78 1.95 22.78
N GLU A 87 2.55 1.78 22.32
CA GLU A 87 2.09 0.61 21.57
C GLU A 87 1.90 0.94 20.11
N ARG A 88 2.28 -0.02 19.25
CA ARG A 88 2.09 0.07 17.80
C ARG A 88 1.20 -1.05 17.32
N ILE A 89 0.38 -0.74 16.33
CA ILE A 89 -0.41 -1.72 15.58
C ILE A 89 -0.31 -1.38 14.08
N ARG A 90 -0.14 -2.40 13.28
CA ARG A 90 -0.20 -2.28 11.83
C ARG A 90 -1.60 -2.65 11.36
N VAL A 91 -2.20 -1.81 10.55
CA VAL A 91 -3.40 -2.14 9.78
C VAL A 91 -3.00 -2.25 8.31
N LYS A 92 -3.37 -3.34 7.66
CA LYS A 92 -3.06 -3.64 6.28
C LYS A 92 -4.36 -3.78 5.49
N ALA A 93 -4.68 -2.80 4.65
CA ALA A 93 -5.81 -2.89 3.73
C ALA A 93 -5.38 -3.57 2.43
N LEU A 94 -6.05 -4.65 2.06
CA LEU A 94 -5.73 -5.47 0.89
C LEU A 94 -6.56 -5.03 -0.31
N LEU A 95 -5.91 -4.66 -1.41
CA LEU A 95 -6.53 -4.15 -2.62
C LEU A 95 -6.31 -5.13 -3.78
N ALA A 96 -7.40 -5.49 -4.45
CA ALA A 96 -7.33 -6.24 -5.70
C ALA A 96 -6.74 -5.36 -6.82
N ASP A 97 -6.09 -6.00 -7.78
CA ASP A 97 -5.72 -5.33 -9.02
C ASP A 97 -6.94 -5.34 -9.96
N PRO A 98 -7.52 -4.17 -10.28
CA PRO A 98 -8.69 -4.12 -11.15
C PRO A 98 -8.40 -4.60 -12.57
N ALA A 99 -7.13 -4.61 -13.01
CA ALA A 99 -6.73 -5.12 -14.32
C ALA A 99 -6.80 -6.65 -14.43
N THR A 100 -6.77 -7.38 -13.31
CA THR A 100 -6.77 -8.85 -13.30
C THR A 100 -8.14 -9.48 -13.10
N GLY A 101 -9.20 -8.68 -12.90
CA GLY A 101 -10.56 -9.18 -12.61
C GLY A 101 -10.70 -9.79 -11.21
N PRO A 102 -11.91 -10.19 -10.81
CA PRO A 102 -12.12 -10.77 -9.47
C PRO A 102 -11.35 -12.09 -9.35
N ALA A 103 -10.38 -12.11 -8.44
CA ALA A 103 -9.64 -13.32 -8.09
C ALA A 103 -10.61 -14.35 -7.51
N GLU A 104 -10.70 -15.53 -8.10
CA GLU A 104 -11.23 -16.69 -7.39
C GLU A 104 -10.38 -16.89 -6.14
N SER A 105 -11.05 -16.81 -4.99
CA SER A 105 -10.45 -16.92 -3.66
C SER A 105 -9.72 -18.25 -3.50
N SER A 106 -8.42 -18.26 -3.77
CA SER A 106 -7.52 -19.31 -3.31
C SER A 106 -6.60 -18.75 -2.22
N ALA A 107 -7.17 -18.52 -1.04
CA ALA A 107 -6.41 -18.17 0.15
C ALA A 107 -5.69 -19.41 0.67
N GLY A 108 -4.47 -19.65 0.16
CA GLY A 108 -3.50 -20.47 0.85
C GLY A 108 -2.63 -19.57 1.75
N PRO A 109 -2.22 -20.02 2.95
CA PRO A 109 -1.37 -19.22 3.82
C PRO A 109 -0.02 -18.99 3.14
N VAL A 110 0.36 -17.73 2.98
CA VAL A 110 1.69 -17.35 2.48
C VAL A 110 2.68 -17.56 3.62
N THR A 111 3.28 -18.75 3.67
CA THR A 111 4.45 -18.98 4.53
C THR A 111 5.64 -18.21 3.96
N ALA A 112 6.23 -17.37 4.81
CA ALA A 112 7.49 -16.71 4.52
C ALA A 112 8.61 -17.76 4.39
N GLY A 113 9.01 -18.03 3.15
CA GLY A 113 10.12 -18.96 2.89
C GLY A 113 10.33 -19.13 1.40
N ASP A 114 11.48 -18.69 0.96
CA ASP A 114 12.17 -18.78 -0.31
C ASP A 114 11.96 -17.61 -1.31
N PRO A 115 13.09 -16.97 -1.70
CA PRO A 115 13.09 -16.02 -2.79
C PRO A 115 12.76 -16.74 -4.10
N PRO A 116 11.94 -16.15 -4.99
CA PRO A 116 11.68 -16.73 -6.30
C PRO A 116 12.99 -16.80 -7.11
N PRO A 117 13.15 -17.84 -7.94
CA PRO A 117 14.31 -17.95 -8.82
C PRO A 117 14.38 -16.75 -9.78
N PRO A 118 15.59 -16.29 -10.12
CA PRO A 118 15.73 -15.16 -11.03
C PRO A 118 15.14 -15.50 -12.39
N ALA A 119 14.09 -14.77 -12.78
CA ALA A 119 13.57 -14.81 -14.13
C ALA A 119 14.61 -14.20 -15.07
N VAL A 120 15.33 -15.05 -15.80
CA VAL A 120 16.23 -14.62 -16.86
C VAL A 120 15.37 -14.20 -18.05
N ALA A 121 14.89 -12.97 -18.05
CA ALA A 121 14.32 -12.35 -19.23
C ALA A 121 15.47 -12.04 -20.21
N LYS A 122 15.42 -12.66 -21.40
CA LYS A 122 16.33 -12.30 -22.49
C LYS A 122 16.09 -10.84 -22.86
N ALA A 123 17.07 -10.01 -22.56
CA ALA A 123 17.07 -8.61 -22.96
C ALA A 123 17.09 -8.52 -24.50
N SER A 124 15.97 -8.15 -25.10
CA SER A 124 15.96 -7.57 -26.42
C SER A 124 16.24 -6.07 -26.23
N SER A 125 17.38 -5.61 -26.72
CA SER A 125 17.80 -4.22 -26.71
C SER A 125 16.96 -3.40 -27.69
N GLY A 126 15.76 -3.05 -27.30
CA GLY A 126 14.96 -2.03 -27.94
C GLY A 126 14.54 -1.04 -26.86
N VAL A 127 15.09 0.16 -26.89
CA VAL A 127 14.60 1.28 -26.08
C VAL A 127 13.19 1.59 -26.59
N VAL A 128 12.19 1.02 -25.91
CA VAL A 128 10.81 1.43 -26.09
C VAL A 128 10.63 2.66 -25.20
N PRO A 129 10.35 3.85 -25.76
CA PRO A 129 10.02 4.99 -24.92
C PRO A 129 8.79 4.62 -24.08
N PRO A 130 8.69 5.11 -22.83
CA PRO A 130 7.53 4.82 -22.00
C PRO A 130 6.27 5.25 -22.76
N THR A 131 5.50 4.27 -23.18
CA THR A 131 4.20 4.52 -23.79
C THR A 131 3.31 5.13 -22.71
N ALA A 132 2.63 6.22 -23.04
CA ALA A 132 1.64 6.81 -22.13
C ALA A 132 0.77 5.69 -21.54
N PRO A 133 0.39 5.77 -20.26
CA PRO A 133 -0.50 4.78 -19.68
C PRO A 133 -1.72 4.67 -20.61
N PRO A 134 -2.22 3.45 -20.87
CA PRO A 134 -3.45 3.30 -21.63
C PRO A 134 -4.51 4.17 -20.96
N ALA A 135 -5.23 4.95 -21.74
CA ALA A 135 -6.11 6.03 -21.29
C ALA A 135 -7.30 5.59 -20.42
N GLU A 136 -7.38 4.34 -20.01
CA GLU A 136 -8.46 3.74 -19.18
C GLU A 136 -7.97 2.58 -18.30
N GLU A 137 -6.74 2.58 -17.80
CA GLU A 137 -6.37 1.56 -16.81
C GLU A 137 -7.11 1.83 -15.50
N ALA A 138 -8.03 0.92 -15.13
CA ALA A 138 -8.65 0.99 -13.81
C ALA A 138 -7.57 0.86 -12.73
N LEU A 139 -7.51 1.83 -11.81
CA LEU A 139 -6.54 1.86 -10.72
C LEU A 139 -7.16 1.29 -9.44
N PRO A 140 -6.38 0.68 -8.56
CA PRO A 140 -6.87 0.27 -7.25
C PRO A 140 -7.24 1.50 -6.42
N GLU A 141 -8.37 1.42 -5.71
CA GLU A 141 -8.93 2.53 -4.95
C GLU A 141 -9.15 2.19 -3.49
N ILE A 142 -8.99 3.18 -2.61
CA ILE A 142 -9.28 3.11 -1.19
C ILE A 142 -9.71 4.50 -0.68
N ASP A 143 -10.45 4.55 0.42
CA ASP A 143 -10.83 5.83 1.01
C ASP A 143 -9.64 6.49 1.72
N SER A 144 -9.48 7.81 1.52
CA SER A 144 -8.46 8.61 2.19
C SER A 144 -8.73 8.70 3.69
N CYS A 145 -7.69 8.52 4.48
CA CYS A 145 -7.77 8.75 5.94
C CYS A 145 -7.21 10.11 6.38
N SER A 146 -6.99 11.05 5.47
CA SER A 146 -6.43 12.38 5.76
C SER A 146 -7.27 13.20 6.74
N GLU A 147 -8.60 13.04 6.75
CA GLU A 147 -9.48 13.65 7.75
C GLU A 147 -9.29 13.05 9.16
N LEU A 148 -8.96 11.76 9.24
CA LEU A 148 -8.68 11.10 10.51
C LEU A 148 -7.27 11.41 11.01
N PHE A 149 -6.31 11.38 10.09
CA PHE A 149 -4.89 11.59 10.37
C PHE A 149 -4.29 12.58 9.36
N PRO A 150 -4.15 13.87 9.72
CA PRO A 150 -3.60 14.88 8.80
C PRO A 150 -2.20 14.54 8.26
N THR A 151 -1.43 13.71 8.97
CA THR A 151 -0.12 13.23 8.48
C THR A 151 -0.23 12.29 7.29
N ALA A 152 -1.41 11.75 6.99
CA ALA A 152 -1.64 10.87 5.85
C ALA A 152 -1.57 11.61 4.50
N GLU A 153 -1.91 12.90 4.47
CA GLU A 153 -2.04 13.67 3.22
C GLU A 153 -0.86 13.49 2.26
N PHE A 154 0.35 13.74 2.72
CA PHE A 154 1.54 13.58 1.87
C PHE A 154 1.93 12.12 1.62
N GLN A 155 1.66 11.24 2.58
CA GLN A 155 1.99 9.81 2.46
C GLN A 155 1.03 9.10 1.48
N GLU A 156 -0.24 9.51 1.42
CA GLU A 156 -1.20 9.02 0.43
C GLU A 156 -0.81 9.50 -0.98
N ARG A 157 -0.35 10.74 -1.13
CA ARG A 157 0.19 11.24 -2.40
C ARG A 157 1.43 10.46 -2.84
N GLU A 158 2.32 10.10 -1.92
CA GLU A 158 3.49 9.26 -2.24
C GLU A 158 3.06 7.86 -2.71
N ALA A 159 2.10 7.24 -2.02
CA ALA A 159 1.56 5.94 -2.43
C ALA A 159 0.85 6.01 -3.79
N PHE A 160 0.10 7.08 -4.06
CA PHE A 160 -0.47 7.34 -5.38
C PHE A 160 0.64 7.51 -6.42
N ASP A 161 1.66 8.32 -6.14
CA ASP A 161 2.72 8.67 -7.09
C ASP A 161 3.52 7.46 -7.56
N PHE A 162 3.80 6.52 -6.66
CA PHE A 162 4.63 5.36 -6.96
C PHE A 162 3.86 4.10 -7.36
N PHE A 163 2.64 3.90 -6.87
CA PHE A 163 1.87 2.67 -7.09
C PHE A 163 0.58 2.88 -7.88
N GLY A 164 0.11 4.12 -8.04
CA GLY A 164 -1.16 4.42 -8.68
C GLY A 164 -2.37 3.99 -7.86
N ILE A 165 -2.28 4.00 -6.54
CA ILE A 165 -3.41 3.74 -5.66
C ILE A 165 -4.18 5.05 -5.47
N VAL A 166 -5.45 5.08 -5.86
CA VAL A 166 -6.31 6.27 -5.76
C VAL A 166 -6.92 6.35 -4.36
N PHE A 167 -6.68 7.44 -3.66
CA PHE A 167 -7.27 7.71 -2.35
C PHE A 167 -8.51 8.59 -2.51
N ARG A 168 -9.69 7.98 -2.43
CA ARG A 168 -10.97 8.69 -2.59
C ARG A 168 -11.21 9.66 -1.45
N GLY A 169 -11.61 10.88 -1.79
CA GLY A 169 -11.82 11.94 -0.80
C GLY A 169 -10.54 12.65 -0.33
N HIS A 170 -9.39 12.33 -0.91
CA HIS A 170 -8.16 13.07 -0.63
C HIS A 170 -8.29 14.53 -1.13
N PRO A 171 -7.88 15.54 -0.34
CA PRO A 171 -8.09 16.96 -0.69
C PRO A 171 -7.30 17.42 -1.92
N ASP A 172 -6.12 16.85 -2.19
CA ASP A 172 -5.24 17.26 -3.29
C ASP A 172 -4.40 16.08 -3.78
N LEU A 173 -5.04 15.09 -4.43
CA LEU A 173 -4.38 13.88 -4.92
C LEU A 173 -3.67 14.15 -6.25
N ARG A 174 -2.40 14.46 -6.18
CA ARG A 174 -1.49 14.68 -7.32
C ARG A 174 -0.10 14.13 -7.02
N ARG A 175 0.72 13.96 -8.04
CA ARG A 175 2.12 13.53 -7.85
C ARG A 175 2.87 14.47 -6.90
N ILE A 176 3.86 13.94 -6.20
CA ILE A 176 4.64 14.69 -5.21
C ILE A 176 6.16 14.56 -5.40
N LEU A 177 6.63 13.41 -5.84
CA LEU A 177 8.06 13.12 -6.00
C LEU A 177 8.47 12.99 -7.46
N LEU A 178 7.58 12.45 -8.31
CA LEU A 178 7.82 12.35 -9.74
C LEU A 178 7.30 13.59 -10.47
N PRO A 179 7.86 13.94 -11.65
CA PRO A 179 7.33 14.98 -12.51
C PRO A 179 5.86 14.73 -12.88
N ASP A 180 5.09 15.81 -13.12
CA ASP A 180 3.66 15.68 -13.45
C ASP A 180 3.43 14.93 -14.77
N ASP A 181 4.39 14.98 -15.69
CA ASP A 181 4.39 14.31 -16.98
C ASP A 181 5.00 12.90 -16.96
N TYR A 182 5.40 12.42 -15.78
CA TYR A 182 5.96 11.07 -15.65
C TYR A 182 4.90 10.01 -15.94
N VAL A 183 5.26 9.03 -16.78
CA VAL A 183 4.36 7.98 -17.24
C VAL A 183 4.59 6.69 -16.45
N GLY A 184 3.52 6.17 -15.83
CA GLY A 184 3.52 4.90 -15.11
C GLY A 184 3.76 5.01 -13.61
N TRP A 185 4.00 3.86 -12.98
CA TRP A 185 4.05 3.66 -11.53
C TRP A 185 5.33 2.88 -11.17
N PRO A 186 6.46 3.56 -10.88
CA PRO A 186 7.78 2.94 -10.90
C PRO A 186 8.04 1.95 -9.76
N GLN A 187 7.22 1.90 -8.72
CA GLN A 187 7.35 0.92 -7.65
C GLN A 187 6.45 -0.31 -7.82
N ARG A 188 5.67 -0.38 -8.89
CA ARG A 188 5.01 -1.63 -9.26
C ARG A 188 6.03 -2.66 -9.73
N ARG A 189 5.85 -3.92 -9.35
CA ARG A 189 6.80 -5.02 -9.66
C ARG A 189 6.88 -5.37 -11.14
N ASP A 190 5.87 -5.04 -11.91
CA ASP A 190 5.80 -5.19 -13.36
C ASP A 190 6.31 -3.96 -14.13
N PHE A 191 6.68 -2.89 -13.44
CA PHE A 191 7.27 -1.72 -14.08
C PHE A 191 8.63 -2.06 -14.69
N PRO A 192 8.88 -1.70 -15.98
CA PRO A 192 10.13 -2.04 -16.66
C PRO A 192 11.36 -1.45 -15.98
N VAL A 193 12.30 -2.29 -15.60
CA VAL A 193 13.58 -1.84 -15.05
C VAL A 193 14.47 -1.35 -16.19
N GLY A 194 14.95 -0.09 -16.13
CA GLY A 194 15.86 0.49 -17.11
C GLY A 194 15.19 1.27 -18.24
N GLY A 195 13.89 1.54 -18.12
CA GLY A 195 13.14 2.37 -19.10
C GLY A 195 13.35 3.88 -18.92
N GLU A 196 14.01 4.34 -17.89
CA GLU A 196 14.27 5.77 -17.69
C GLU A 196 15.37 6.26 -18.64
N PRO A 197 15.09 7.31 -19.46
CA PRO A 197 16.16 7.96 -20.21
C PRO A 197 17.14 8.57 -19.21
N VAL A 198 18.36 8.04 -19.21
CA VAL A 198 19.46 8.63 -18.43
C VAL A 198 19.80 9.97 -19.05
N THR A 199 19.19 11.05 -18.56
CA THR A 199 19.43 12.43 -18.99
C THR A 199 20.75 12.96 -18.43
N PHE A 200 21.85 12.26 -18.62
CA PHE A 200 23.18 12.86 -18.49
C PHE A 200 23.56 13.57 -19.78
N THR A 201 22.88 14.67 -20.06
CA THR A 201 23.11 15.50 -21.26
C THR A 201 24.40 16.32 -21.19
N TYR A 202 25.20 16.20 -20.13
CA TYR A 202 26.43 17.02 -19.97
C TYR A 202 27.60 16.55 -20.80
N ASN A 203 27.60 15.32 -21.31
CA ASN A 203 28.79 14.74 -21.98
C ASN A 203 28.67 14.66 -23.51
N GLU A 204 27.55 14.93 -24.12
CA GLU A 204 27.44 14.88 -25.60
C GLU A 204 28.24 16.00 -26.32
N ARG A 205 28.61 17.05 -25.59
CA ARG A 205 29.40 18.16 -26.15
C ARG A 205 30.92 18.07 -25.89
N ALA A 206 31.39 17.06 -25.14
CA ALA A 206 32.80 16.97 -24.75
C ALA A 206 33.64 16.10 -25.71
N TYR A 207 33.03 15.44 -26.70
CA TYR A 207 33.71 14.54 -27.64
C TYR A 207 33.34 14.80 -29.11
N GLY A 208 32.96 16.03 -29.45
CA GLY A 208 32.83 16.50 -30.84
C GLY A 208 34.03 17.28 -31.30
#